data_7b907312f9aef77ba1f3596fb9b72ed0
#
_entry.id   7b907312f9aef77ba1f3596fb9b72ed0
#
_cell.length_a   1.000
_cell.length_b   1.000
_cell.length_c   1.000
_cell.angle_alpha   90.00
_cell.angle_beta   90.00
_cell.angle_gamma   90.00
#
_symmetry.space_group_name_H-M   'P 1'
#
loop_
_entity.id
_entity.type
_entity.pdbx_description
1 polymer ?
#
loop_
_entity_poly.entity_id
_entity_poly.type
_entity_poly.pdbx_seq_one_letter_code
_entity_poly.pdbx_strand_id
1 'polypeptide(L)'
;SSAASDVYKRQEQDTVRLTLKEAINLAQMQSVDAAVALNELKTAYWEYRTHVADQLPEINFKGTLPAYSKQYTKYQQSDGSYTFVQNNSLGLNGEISIDQNIALTGGKISLNSSLDFNRQLGKGAFNEYMSVPIGLTLTQPIFGVNDQKWKRRIEPVRYQEAKAAYIESVEGVTINTIGYFFNLLLANENLHICLLYTSPSP
;
A
#
# COMPACT_ATOMS: atom_id res chain seq x y z
N SER A 1 1.59 58.47 -10.11
CA SER A 1 3.06 58.43 -9.88
C SER A 1 3.43 57.78 -8.53
N SER A 2 2.49 57.59 -7.61
CA SER A 2 2.74 57.02 -6.29
C SER A 2 2.62 55.48 -6.24
N ALA A 3 1.82 54.87 -7.08
CA ALA A 3 1.58 53.40 -7.04
C ALA A 3 2.74 52.56 -7.59
N ALA A 4 3.58 53.12 -8.45
CA ALA A 4 4.75 52.40 -8.99
C ALA A 4 5.92 52.35 -7.99
N SER A 5 6.00 53.29 -7.05
CA SER A 5 7.04 53.36 -6.00
C SER A 5 6.77 52.39 -4.87
N ASP A 6 5.50 52.05 -4.60
CA ASP A 6 5.14 51.14 -3.53
C ASP A 6 5.30 49.63 -3.90
N VAL A 7 5.31 49.32 -5.19
CA VAL A 7 5.55 47.95 -5.67
C VAL A 7 7.03 47.58 -5.54
N TYR A 8 7.96 48.52 -5.65
CA TYR A 8 9.40 48.28 -5.48
C TYR A 8 9.84 48.20 -4.01
N LYS A 9 9.07 48.70 -3.05
CA LYS A 9 9.38 48.64 -1.61
C LYS A 9 9.01 47.35 -0.90
N ARG A 10 8.36 46.41 -1.58
CA ARG A 10 7.91 45.13 -0.95
C ARG A 10 8.82 43.93 -1.24
N GLN A 11 9.98 44.12 -1.77
CA GLN A 11 11.04 43.09 -1.79
C GLN A 11 12.16 43.45 -0.80
N GLU A 12 11.85 43.54 0.49
CA GLU A 12 12.81 43.15 1.48
C GLU A 12 12.97 41.64 1.32
N GLN A 13 13.86 41.22 0.45
CA GLN A 13 14.34 39.86 0.37
C GLN A 13 15.03 39.61 1.70
N ASP A 14 14.41 38.80 2.55
CA ASP A 14 15.09 38.17 3.68
C ASP A 14 16.31 37.44 3.11
N THR A 15 17.48 38.09 3.21
CA THR A 15 18.75 37.50 2.76
C THR A 15 19.13 36.44 3.76
N VAL A 16 18.89 35.19 3.42
CA VAL A 16 19.32 34.07 4.23
C VAL A 16 20.80 33.80 3.96
N ARG A 17 21.63 33.99 4.97
CA ARG A 17 23.05 33.60 4.91
C ARG A 17 23.17 32.16 5.37
N LEU A 18 23.60 31.28 4.48
CA LEU A 18 23.78 29.85 4.76
C LEU A 18 25.26 29.50 4.63
N THR A 19 25.75 28.77 5.61
CA THR A 19 27.02 28.05 5.47
C THR A 19 26.77 26.74 4.71
N LEU A 20 27.82 26.17 4.11
CA LEU A 20 27.72 24.88 3.42
C LEU A 20 27.11 23.79 4.29
N LYS A 21 27.50 23.73 5.57
CA LYS A 21 26.97 22.75 6.51
C LYS A 21 25.48 22.94 6.79
N GLU A 22 25.02 24.16 6.93
CA GLU A 22 23.60 24.49 7.12
C GLU A 22 22.79 24.17 5.87
N ALA A 23 23.34 24.48 4.68
CA ALA A 23 22.70 24.12 3.40
C ALA A 23 22.52 22.61 3.24
N ILE A 24 23.53 21.80 3.59
CA ILE A 24 23.44 20.33 3.57
C ILE A 24 22.38 19.85 4.56
N ASN A 25 22.40 20.31 5.80
CA ASN A 25 21.42 19.91 6.80
C ASN A 25 19.99 20.27 6.37
N LEU A 26 19.80 21.46 5.83
CA LEU A 26 18.50 21.91 5.32
C LEU A 26 18.02 21.03 4.17
N ALA A 27 18.91 20.71 3.22
CA ALA A 27 18.58 19.83 2.09
C ALA A 27 18.21 18.41 2.53
N GLN A 28 18.96 17.83 3.48
CA GLN A 28 18.65 16.51 4.03
C GLN A 28 17.32 16.48 4.79
N MET A 29 16.91 17.59 5.40
CA MET A 29 15.66 17.66 6.16
C MET A 29 14.44 18.06 5.31
N GLN A 30 14.61 18.89 4.28
CA GLN A 30 13.51 19.54 3.57
C GLN A 30 13.47 19.27 2.08
N SER A 31 14.47 18.60 1.48
CA SER A 31 14.40 18.30 0.05
C SER A 31 13.35 17.25 -0.25
N VAL A 32 12.75 17.36 -1.42
CA VAL A 32 11.78 16.39 -1.93
C VAL A 32 12.44 15.01 -2.09
N ASP A 33 13.67 14.96 -2.57
CA ASP A 33 14.40 13.72 -2.80
C ASP A 33 14.67 12.98 -1.49
N ALA A 34 15.06 13.69 -0.40
CA ALA A 34 15.21 13.09 0.91
C ALA A 34 13.87 12.58 1.48
N ALA A 35 12.78 13.31 1.26
CA ALA A 35 11.45 12.89 1.67
C ALA A 35 10.97 11.64 0.90
N VAL A 36 11.26 11.56 -0.41
CA VAL A 36 10.98 10.38 -1.24
C VAL A 36 11.76 9.18 -0.73
N ALA A 37 13.08 9.30 -0.56
CA ALA A 37 13.94 8.24 -0.04
C ALA A 37 13.46 7.71 1.33
N LEU A 38 13.05 8.61 2.23
CA LEU A 38 12.50 8.22 3.53
C LEU A 38 11.18 7.45 3.40
N ASN A 39 10.31 7.86 2.47
CA ASN A 39 9.04 7.17 2.26
C ASN A 39 9.23 5.80 1.61
N GLU A 40 10.19 5.65 0.70
CA GLU A 40 10.57 4.35 0.12
C GLU A 40 11.10 3.39 1.20
N LEU A 41 11.97 3.87 2.11
CA LEU A 41 12.40 3.08 3.26
C LEU A 41 11.24 2.66 4.16
N LYS A 42 10.30 3.58 4.45
CA LYS A 42 9.09 3.27 5.22
C LYS A 42 8.23 2.23 4.52
N THR A 43 8.09 2.32 3.20
CA THR A 43 7.35 1.34 2.40
C THR A 43 7.98 -0.04 2.53
N ALA A 44 9.29 -0.16 2.31
CA ALA A 44 10.01 -1.41 2.48
C ALA A 44 9.93 -1.98 3.91
N TYR A 45 9.92 -1.12 4.92
CA TYR A 45 9.72 -1.53 6.31
C TYR A 45 8.32 -2.13 6.52
N TRP A 46 7.27 -1.51 5.99
CA TRP A 46 5.92 -2.01 6.14
C TRP A 46 5.67 -3.27 5.30
N GLU A 47 6.28 -3.40 4.13
CA GLU A 47 6.27 -4.63 3.33
C GLU A 47 6.90 -5.79 4.11
N TYR A 48 8.06 -5.57 4.72
CA TYR A 48 8.69 -6.56 5.60
C TYR A 48 7.80 -6.91 6.79
N ARG A 49 7.17 -5.92 7.43
CA ARG A 49 6.25 -6.15 8.57
C ARG A 49 5.01 -6.93 8.14
N THR A 50 4.46 -6.63 6.99
CA THR A 50 3.32 -7.37 6.41
C THR A 50 3.72 -8.82 6.17
N HIS A 51 4.90 -9.05 5.56
CA HIS A 51 5.39 -10.42 5.36
C HIS A 51 5.54 -11.20 6.67
N VAL A 52 6.01 -10.56 7.74
CA VAL A 52 6.08 -11.20 9.07
C VAL A 52 4.68 -11.49 9.62
N ALA A 53 3.74 -10.58 9.42
CA ALA A 53 2.35 -10.78 9.84
C ALA A 53 1.65 -11.92 9.08
N ASP A 54 1.92 -12.06 7.78
CA ASP A 54 1.36 -13.13 6.91
C ASP A 54 1.80 -14.55 7.34
N GLN A 55 2.80 -14.64 8.21
CA GLN A 55 3.22 -15.91 8.80
C GLN A 55 2.40 -16.31 10.04
N LEU A 56 1.60 -15.41 10.57
CA LEU A 56 0.69 -15.66 11.70
C LEU A 56 -0.65 -16.20 11.19
N PRO A 57 -1.43 -16.87 12.06
CA PRO A 57 -2.79 -17.25 11.73
C PRO A 57 -3.64 -16.04 11.38
N GLU A 58 -4.32 -16.09 10.26
CA GLU A 58 -5.25 -15.06 9.82
C GLU A 58 -6.68 -15.49 10.19
N ILE A 59 -7.41 -14.63 10.90
CA ILE A 59 -8.80 -14.86 11.25
C ILE A 59 -9.68 -13.99 10.38
N ASN A 60 -10.51 -14.63 9.57
CA ASN A 60 -11.41 -13.97 8.64
C ASN A 60 -12.86 -14.22 9.02
N PHE A 61 -13.68 -13.17 8.98
CA PHE A 61 -15.14 -13.29 9.00
C PHE A 61 -15.68 -12.81 7.66
N LYS A 62 -16.44 -13.68 6.99
CA LYS A 62 -17.14 -13.37 5.74
C LYS A 62 -18.63 -13.47 5.99
N GLY A 63 -19.37 -12.48 5.59
CA GLY A 63 -20.83 -12.49 5.66
C GLY A 63 -21.41 -11.99 4.34
N THR A 64 -22.41 -12.69 3.81
CA THR A 64 -23.22 -12.18 2.74
C THR A 64 -24.44 -11.48 3.32
N LEU A 65 -24.65 -10.22 2.87
CA LEU A 65 -25.88 -9.50 3.17
C LEU A 65 -27.07 -10.25 2.54
N PRO A 66 -28.32 -10.02 3.03
CA PRO A 66 -29.48 -10.71 2.50
C PRO A 66 -29.51 -10.69 0.97
N ALA A 67 -29.34 -11.85 0.36
CA ALA A 67 -29.42 -12.04 -1.07
C ALA A 67 -30.81 -12.52 -1.44
N TYR A 68 -31.58 -11.66 -2.09
CA TYR A 68 -32.89 -12.06 -2.65
C TYR A 68 -32.68 -12.65 -4.03
N SER A 69 -33.18 -13.87 -4.21
CA SER A 69 -33.15 -14.60 -5.48
C SER A 69 -34.58 -14.95 -5.90
N LYS A 70 -34.92 -14.61 -7.13
CA LYS A 70 -36.18 -15.02 -7.77
C LYS A 70 -35.86 -15.65 -9.12
N GLN A 71 -36.01 -16.97 -9.23
CA GLN A 71 -35.69 -17.72 -10.45
C GLN A 71 -36.73 -18.78 -10.74
N TYR A 72 -36.83 -19.14 -11.99
CA TYR A 72 -37.64 -20.28 -12.44
C TYR A 72 -36.68 -21.45 -12.71
N THR A 73 -36.85 -22.54 -11.97
CA THR A 73 -36.08 -23.76 -12.18
C THR A 73 -36.92 -24.76 -12.96
N LYS A 74 -36.36 -25.31 -14.02
CA LYS A 74 -36.97 -26.37 -14.82
C LYS A 74 -36.84 -27.68 -14.04
N TYR A 75 -37.97 -28.28 -13.71
CA TYR A 75 -38.05 -29.55 -13.03
C TYR A 75 -38.67 -30.60 -13.91
N GLN A 76 -38.02 -31.74 -14.08
CA GLN A 76 -38.54 -32.88 -14.83
C GLN A 76 -39.39 -33.76 -13.93
N GLN A 77 -40.64 -33.98 -14.30
CA GLN A 77 -41.53 -34.89 -13.60
C GLN A 77 -41.23 -36.34 -13.98
N SER A 78 -41.74 -37.27 -13.19
CA SER A 78 -41.54 -38.72 -13.41
C SER A 78 -42.17 -39.24 -14.71
N ASP A 79 -43.08 -38.47 -15.33
CA ASP A 79 -43.70 -38.76 -16.63
C ASP A 79 -42.90 -38.24 -17.82
N GLY A 80 -41.71 -37.62 -17.55
CA GLY A 80 -40.86 -37.02 -18.57
C GLY A 80 -41.22 -35.60 -18.97
N SER A 81 -42.33 -35.05 -18.48
CA SER A 81 -42.73 -33.67 -18.72
C SER A 81 -41.89 -32.68 -17.89
N TYR A 82 -41.89 -31.41 -18.33
CA TYR A 82 -41.14 -30.35 -17.61
C TYR A 82 -42.11 -29.34 -17.00
N THR A 83 -41.91 -29.06 -15.73
CA THR A 83 -42.61 -27.99 -15.02
C THR A 83 -41.62 -26.91 -14.62
N PHE A 84 -42.01 -25.64 -14.72
CA PHE A 84 -41.23 -24.52 -14.21
C PHE A 84 -41.72 -24.16 -12.82
N VAL A 85 -40.84 -24.35 -11.84
CA VAL A 85 -41.12 -24.00 -10.46
C VAL A 85 -40.45 -22.67 -10.15
N GLN A 86 -41.25 -21.73 -9.65
CA GLN A 86 -40.73 -20.46 -9.18
C GLN A 86 -40.08 -20.64 -7.82
N ASN A 87 -38.80 -20.35 -7.74
CA ASN A 87 -38.03 -20.35 -6.49
C ASN A 87 -37.76 -18.91 -6.08
N ASN A 88 -38.32 -18.50 -4.96
CA ASN A 88 -38.08 -17.19 -4.34
C ASN A 88 -37.41 -17.45 -3.00
N SER A 89 -36.18 -17.00 -2.83
CA SER A 89 -35.44 -17.22 -1.60
C SER A 89 -34.71 -15.97 -1.13
N LEU A 90 -34.60 -15.85 0.16
CA LEU A 90 -33.76 -14.88 0.86
C LEU A 90 -32.67 -15.64 1.61
N GLY A 91 -31.43 -15.45 1.22
CA GLY A 91 -30.28 -16.12 1.80
C GLY A 91 -29.40 -15.19 2.62
N LEU A 92 -28.91 -15.68 3.74
CA LEU A 92 -27.88 -15.08 4.57
C LEU A 92 -26.81 -16.14 4.83
N ASN A 93 -25.56 -15.78 4.69
CA ASN A 93 -24.43 -16.67 5.02
C ASN A 93 -23.45 -15.94 5.93
N GLY A 94 -22.94 -16.62 6.93
CA GLY A 94 -21.85 -16.20 7.78
C GLY A 94 -20.80 -17.28 7.89
N GLU A 95 -19.55 -16.97 7.67
CA GLU A 95 -18.41 -17.88 7.75
C GLU A 95 -17.29 -17.25 8.56
N ILE A 96 -16.75 -18.01 9.51
CA ILE A 96 -15.51 -17.67 10.21
C ILE A 96 -14.46 -18.66 9.75
N SER A 97 -13.29 -18.17 9.34
CA SER A 97 -12.16 -19.02 9.00
C SER A 97 -10.90 -18.58 9.73
N ILE A 98 -10.08 -19.57 10.09
CA ILE A 98 -8.73 -19.39 10.61
C ILE A 98 -7.79 -20.06 9.63
N ASP A 99 -6.96 -19.26 8.99
CA ASP A 99 -6.07 -19.66 7.92
C ASP A 99 -4.61 -19.57 8.39
N GLN A 100 -3.85 -20.66 8.27
CA GLN A 100 -2.44 -20.69 8.64
C GLN A 100 -1.59 -21.22 7.49
N ASN A 101 -0.62 -20.43 7.05
CA ASN A 101 0.38 -20.85 6.09
C ASN A 101 1.50 -21.65 6.76
N ILE A 102 1.86 -22.81 6.18
CA ILE A 102 2.94 -23.66 6.66
C ILE A 102 4.20 -23.36 5.85
N ALA A 103 5.06 -22.50 6.40
CA ALA A 103 6.27 -22.05 5.69
C ALA A 103 7.26 -23.18 5.35
N LEU A 104 7.26 -24.29 6.09
CA LEU A 104 8.13 -25.44 5.85
C LEU A 104 7.79 -26.21 4.57
N THR A 105 6.48 -26.48 4.37
CA THR A 105 6.00 -27.31 3.27
C THR A 105 5.38 -26.48 2.13
N GLY A 106 5.07 -25.20 2.39
CA GLY A 106 4.33 -24.34 1.46
C GLY A 106 2.84 -24.66 1.40
N GLY A 107 2.34 -25.48 2.34
CA GLY A 107 0.92 -25.79 2.48
C GLY A 107 0.17 -24.74 3.27
N LYS A 108 -1.16 -24.90 3.32
CA LYS A 108 -2.09 -24.06 4.08
C LYS A 108 -3.06 -24.94 4.85
N ILE A 109 -3.24 -24.67 6.13
CA ILE A 109 -4.29 -25.23 6.96
C ILE A 109 -5.37 -24.16 7.13
N SER A 110 -6.62 -24.54 6.90
CA SER A 110 -7.78 -23.68 7.10
C SER A 110 -8.78 -24.40 8.01
N LEU A 111 -9.15 -23.74 9.10
CA LEU A 111 -10.25 -24.15 9.96
C LEU A 111 -11.40 -23.20 9.68
N ASN A 112 -12.55 -23.73 9.30
CA ASN A 112 -13.73 -22.92 8.98
C ASN A 112 -14.98 -23.40 9.69
N SER A 113 -15.86 -22.45 10.00
CA SER A 113 -17.20 -22.68 10.50
C SER A 113 -18.18 -21.79 9.74
N SER A 114 -19.28 -22.34 9.26
CA SER A 114 -20.27 -21.57 8.51
C SER A 114 -21.69 -21.82 9.00
N LEU A 115 -22.50 -20.79 8.87
CA LEU A 115 -23.93 -20.81 9.10
C LEU A 115 -24.64 -20.17 7.91
N ASP A 116 -25.50 -20.95 7.27
CA ASP A 116 -26.35 -20.53 6.18
C ASP A 116 -27.80 -20.48 6.66
N PHE A 117 -28.45 -19.34 6.46
CA PHE A 117 -29.87 -19.16 6.64
C PHE A 117 -30.51 -18.94 5.29
N ASN A 118 -31.51 -19.75 4.95
CA ASN A 118 -32.29 -19.62 3.73
C ASN A 118 -33.78 -19.55 4.07
N ARG A 119 -34.44 -18.51 3.61
CA ARG A 119 -35.88 -18.36 3.75
C ARG A 119 -36.53 -18.48 2.39
N GLN A 120 -37.29 -19.53 2.20
CA GLN A 120 -38.14 -19.69 1.03
C GLN A 120 -39.36 -18.79 1.15
N LEU A 121 -39.61 -17.97 0.12
CA LEU A 121 -40.75 -17.04 0.04
C LEU A 121 -41.82 -17.58 -0.90
N GLY A 122 -43.10 -17.35 -0.59
CA GLY A 122 -44.23 -17.75 -1.43
C GLY A 122 -45.21 -18.69 -0.74
N LYS A 123 -46.00 -19.45 -1.52
CA LYS A 123 -46.93 -20.45 -0.99
C LYS A 123 -46.13 -21.60 -0.39
N GLY A 124 -46.15 -21.73 0.92
CA GLY A 124 -45.36 -22.71 1.65
C GLY A 124 -44.00 -22.18 2.12
N ALA A 125 -43.97 -20.89 2.53
CA ALA A 125 -42.76 -20.28 3.09
C ALA A 125 -42.22 -21.05 4.27
N PHE A 126 -40.94 -21.38 4.26
CA PHE A 126 -40.23 -22.03 5.37
C PHE A 126 -38.83 -21.46 5.54
N ASN A 127 -38.29 -21.63 6.73
CA ASN A 127 -36.92 -21.24 7.07
C ASN A 127 -36.07 -22.50 7.15
N GLU A 128 -34.90 -22.44 6.58
CA GLU A 128 -33.91 -23.50 6.58
C GLU A 128 -32.60 -22.97 7.12
N TYR A 129 -31.98 -23.72 8.00
CA TYR A 129 -30.68 -23.46 8.57
C TYR A 129 -29.74 -24.59 8.23
N MET A 130 -28.63 -24.27 7.62
CA MET A 130 -27.56 -25.23 7.37
C MET A 130 -26.30 -24.72 8.08
N SER A 131 -25.64 -25.60 8.82
CA SER A 131 -24.39 -25.22 9.47
C SER A 131 -23.33 -26.28 9.27
N VAL A 132 -22.10 -25.80 9.06
CA VAL A 132 -20.89 -26.61 9.17
C VAL A 132 -20.18 -26.15 10.44
N PRO A 133 -20.35 -26.87 11.57
CA PRO A 133 -19.83 -26.40 12.85
C PRO A 133 -18.31 -26.27 12.86
N ILE A 134 -17.59 -27.22 12.26
CA ILE A 134 -16.13 -27.21 12.12
C ILE A 134 -15.76 -27.95 10.83
N GLY A 135 -15.07 -27.27 9.95
CA GLY A 135 -14.42 -27.83 8.77
C GLY A 135 -12.91 -27.64 8.87
N LEU A 136 -12.13 -28.68 8.62
CA LEU A 136 -10.68 -28.61 8.53
C LEU A 136 -10.24 -28.95 7.12
N THR A 137 -9.53 -28.02 6.49
CA THR A 137 -8.99 -28.18 5.13
C THR A 137 -7.48 -28.04 5.16
N LEU A 138 -6.79 -29.02 4.60
CA LEU A 138 -5.35 -28.96 4.35
C LEU A 138 -5.10 -28.89 2.85
N THR A 139 -4.47 -27.81 2.40
CA THR A 139 -4.02 -27.66 1.03
C THR A 139 -2.51 -27.77 0.99
N GLN A 140 -1.98 -28.82 0.34
CA GLN A 140 -0.55 -29.07 0.26
C GLN A 140 -0.13 -29.23 -1.20
N PRO A 141 0.69 -28.30 -1.76
CA PRO A 141 1.32 -28.52 -3.07
C PRO A 141 2.32 -29.67 -2.96
N ILE A 142 2.19 -30.68 -3.83
CA ILE A 142 3.08 -31.83 -3.88
C ILE A 142 4.24 -31.55 -4.83
N PHE A 143 3.94 -30.95 -5.97
CA PHE A 143 4.93 -30.51 -6.95
C PHE A 143 4.78 -29.01 -7.15
N GLY A 144 5.76 -28.24 -6.69
CA GLY A 144 5.75 -26.77 -6.86
C GLY A 144 6.84 -26.12 -6.03
N VAL A 145 7.10 -24.88 -6.35
CA VAL A 145 8.03 -24.04 -5.59
C VAL A 145 7.38 -23.64 -4.27
N ASN A 146 8.11 -23.76 -3.18
CA ASN A 146 7.64 -23.28 -1.88
C ASN A 146 7.94 -21.78 -1.77
N ASP A 147 7.00 -20.95 -2.23
CA ASP A 147 7.12 -19.49 -2.24
C ASP A 147 7.28 -18.91 -0.83
N GLN A 148 6.62 -19.50 0.18
CA GLN A 148 6.71 -19.06 1.57
C GLN A 148 8.13 -19.20 2.13
N LYS A 149 8.81 -20.30 1.79
CA LYS A 149 10.19 -20.54 2.19
C LYS A 149 11.15 -19.52 1.57
N TRP A 150 10.93 -19.18 0.29
CA TRP A 150 11.76 -18.21 -0.41
C TRP A 150 11.48 -16.78 0.06
N LYS A 151 10.23 -16.39 0.24
CA LYS A 151 9.87 -15.09 0.80
C LYS A 151 10.52 -14.86 2.17
N ARG A 152 10.51 -15.85 3.04
CA ARG A 152 11.20 -15.77 4.35
C ARG A 152 12.70 -15.43 4.24
N ARG A 153 13.35 -15.83 3.17
CA ARG A 153 14.77 -15.54 2.95
C ARG A 153 15.00 -14.22 2.22
N ILE A 154 14.12 -13.87 1.30
CA ILE A 154 14.26 -12.71 0.43
C ILE A 154 13.85 -11.42 1.16
N GLU A 155 12.74 -11.41 1.87
CA GLU A 155 12.21 -10.19 2.46
C GLU A 155 13.14 -9.50 3.47
N PRO A 156 13.87 -10.21 4.35
CA PRO A 156 14.86 -9.57 5.21
C PRO A 156 16.00 -8.91 4.43
N VAL A 157 16.44 -9.54 3.32
CA VAL A 157 17.51 -9.02 2.47
C VAL A 157 17.03 -7.78 1.71
N ARG A 158 15.82 -7.82 1.18
CA ARG A 158 15.18 -6.65 0.52
C ARG A 158 15.05 -5.46 1.45
N TYR A 159 14.73 -5.69 2.71
CA TYR A 159 14.70 -4.61 3.70
C TYR A 159 16.09 -4.05 4.01
N GLN A 160 17.16 -4.88 4.02
CA GLN A 160 18.53 -4.39 4.15
C GLN A 160 18.97 -3.61 2.91
N GLU A 161 18.61 -4.06 1.71
CA GLU A 161 18.82 -3.33 0.47
C GLU A 161 18.16 -1.94 0.51
N ALA A 162 16.90 -1.85 0.94
CA ALA A 162 16.19 -0.58 1.07
C ALA A 162 16.88 0.39 2.07
N LYS A 163 17.48 -0.13 3.14
CA LYS A 163 18.28 0.69 4.06
C LYS A 163 19.54 1.24 3.40
N ALA A 164 20.23 0.43 2.61
CA ALA A 164 21.41 0.86 1.88
C ALA A 164 21.05 1.91 0.80
N ALA A 165 19.97 1.68 0.06
CA ALA A 165 19.46 2.61 -0.94
C ALA A 165 19.03 3.96 -0.32
N TYR A 166 18.47 3.96 0.88
CA TYR A 166 18.17 5.19 1.60
C TYR A 166 19.43 6.00 1.91
N ILE A 167 20.48 5.34 2.41
CA ILE A 167 21.77 6.01 2.69
C ILE A 167 22.35 6.59 1.41
N GLU A 168 22.37 5.82 0.33
CA GLU A 168 22.85 6.27 -0.99
C GLU A 168 22.06 7.50 -1.47
N SER A 169 20.75 7.50 -1.35
CA SER A 169 19.91 8.63 -1.74
C SER A 169 20.19 9.90 -0.93
N VAL A 170 20.39 9.77 0.38
CA VAL A 170 20.73 10.91 1.26
C VAL A 170 22.13 11.46 0.93
N GLU A 171 23.09 10.59 0.64
CA GLU A 171 24.41 11.01 0.15
C GLU A 171 24.34 11.71 -1.21
N GLY A 172 23.47 11.21 -2.10
CA GLY A 172 23.17 11.87 -3.39
C GLY A 172 22.64 13.28 -3.22
N VAL A 173 21.70 13.49 -2.29
CA VAL A 173 21.18 14.82 -1.92
C VAL A 173 22.33 15.72 -1.43
N THR A 174 23.23 15.17 -0.61
CA THR A 174 24.39 15.91 -0.10
C THR A 174 25.30 16.37 -1.21
N ILE A 175 25.67 15.49 -2.15
CA ILE A 175 26.54 15.78 -3.28
C ILE A 175 25.91 16.86 -4.18
N ASN A 176 24.63 16.73 -4.50
CA ASN A 176 23.89 17.71 -5.30
C ASN A 176 23.85 19.07 -4.62
N THR A 177 23.64 19.12 -3.31
CA THR A 177 23.60 20.35 -2.53
C THR A 177 24.96 21.05 -2.55
N ILE A 178 26.04 20.30 -2.41
CA ILE A 178 27.42 20.85 -2.52
C ILE A 178 27.60 21.49 -3.91
N GLY A 179 27.21 20.80 -4.97
CA GLY A 179 27.28 21.33 -6.33
C GLY A 179 26.50 22.63 -6.51
N TYR A 180 25.25 22.68 -6.05
CA TYR A 180 24.42 23.88 -6.12
C TYR A 180 24.98 25.04 -5.29
N PHE A 181 25.52 24.77 -4.10
CA PHE A 181 26.13 25.77 -3.25
C PHE A 181 27.33 26.46 -3.91
N PHE A 182 28.24 25.68 -4.49
CA PHE A 182 29.40 26.24 -5.20
C PHE A 182 29.00 26.94 -6.51
N ASN A 183 28.02 26.43 -7.23
CA ASN A 183 27.49 27.12 -8.43
C ASN A 183 26.90 28.50 -8.08
N LEU A 184 26.14 28.57 -6.97
CA LEU A 184 25.60 29.84 -6.48
C LEU A 184 26.72 30.81 -6.08
N LEU A 185 27.75 30.33 -5.38
CA LEU A 185 28.90 31.13 -4.99
C LEU A 185 29.62 31.70 -6.20
N LEU A 186 29.90 30.85 -7.21
CA LEU A 186 30.53 31.31 -8.47
C LEU A 186 29.67 32.33 -9.23
N ALA A 187 28.35 32.14 -9.27
CA ALA A 187 27.44 33.07 -9.89
C ALA A 187 27.45 34.44 -9.19
N ASN A 188 27.50 34.44 -7.85
CA ASN A 188 27.58 35.65 -7.04
C ASN A 188 28.90 36.41 -7.27
N GLU A 189 30.05 35.72 -7.31
CA GLU A 189 31.35 36.31 -7.61
C GLU A 189 31.41 36.87 -9.02
N ASN A 190 30.86 36.17 -10.02
CA ASN A 190 30.76 36.66 -11.39
C ASN A 190 29.90 37.92 -11.49
N LEU A 191 28.81 38.02 -10.74
CA LEU A 191 27.97 39.20 -10.67
C LEU A 191 28.76 40.39 -10.09
N HIS A 192 29.50 40.16 -8.99
CA HIS A 192 30.36 41.17 -8.38
C HIS A 192 31.40 41.69 -9.36
N ILE A 193 32.08 40.82 -10.08
CA ILE A 193 33.07 41.20 -11.11
C ILE A 193 32.42 42.04 -12.21
N CYS A 194 31.28 41.63 -12.75
CA CYS A 194 30.56 42.37 -13.76
C CYS A 194 30.15 43.78 -13.30
N LEU A 195 29.67 43.90 -12.06
CA LEU A 195 29.30 45.20 -11.49
C LEU A 195 30.51 46.14 -11.32
N LEU A 196 31.66 45.59 -10.92
CA LEU A 196 32.91 46.37 -10.83
C LEU A 196 33.40 46.89 -12.19
N TYR A 197 33.27 46.10 -13.27
CA TYR A 197 33.69 46.52 -14.63
C TYR A 197 32.69 47.43 -15.32
N THR A 198 31.39 47.39 -14.94
CA THR A 198 30.35 48.22 -15.53
C THR A 198 30.03 49.49 -14.75
N SER A 199 30.62 49.69 -13.54
CA SER A 199 30.50 50.93 -12.80
C SER A 199 31.30 52.04 -13.53
N PRO A 200 30.65 53.12 -13.97
CA PRO A 200 31.38 54.22 -14.59
C PRO A 200 32.38 54.80 -13.58
N SER A 201 33.65 54.88 -14.03
CA SER A 201 34.71 55.58 -13.27
C SER A 201 34.26 57.01 -12.98
N PRO A 202 34.43 57.53 -11.75
CA PRO A 202 34.09 58.93 -11.41
C PRO A 202 34.83 59.95 -12.24
#